data_84f814b621d4308b0a841ef326771e93
#
_entry.id   84f814b621d4308b0a841ef326771e93
#
_cell.length_a   1.000
_cell.length_b   1.000
_cell.length_c   1.000
_cell.angle_alpha   90.00
_cell.angle_beta   90.00
_cell.angle_gamma   90.00
#
_symmetry.space_group_name_H-M   'P 1'
#
loop_
_entity.id
_entity.type
_entity.pdbx_description
1 polymer ?
#
loop_
_entity_poly.entity_id
_entity_poly.type
_entity_poly.pdbx_seq_one_letter_code
_entity_poly.pdbx_strand_id
1 'polypeptide(L)'
;MVSFNNIIGHEEIIRHLQNAMKTGKVSHSYIFTGRPGSGKKLLATTYAMTLQCEAGGTEPCQKCDSCKKALGKNHPDIIMVNHEKPGTISIDEIREQVIHDVAIKPYSSPHKVYIIPDAEMMTVQAQNALLKTIEEPPEYAVIMLLTSNVDALLPTIQSRCVRLDLKVVDDSLVKKYLMERLHVPDYQAEIDASFAQGSIGRAKEAATSEEFSRMTEKALKILKYVNTMEVYELSDEIKALSDEKQNISDYLDIFQFWLRDVLMFKATQEVDNLVFKQEINYIKEQASQRSYENLEKILEALEKTKVRLRANVNFELALELLFLTIRER
;
A
#
# COMPACT_ATOMS: atom_id res chain seq x y z
N MET A 1 -10.96 12.01 10.02
CA MET A 1 -10.45 13.37 10.15
C MET A 1 -9.01 13.41 9.64
N VAL A 2 -8.66 14.37 8.79
CA VAL A 2 -7.31 14.54 8.22
C VAL A 2 -6.48 15.34 9.21
N SER A 3 -5.55 14.70 9.95
CA SER A 3 -4.68 15.32 10.96
C SER A 3 -3.48 14.40 11.16
N PHE A 4 -2.32 14.95 11.50
CA PHE A 4 -1.13 14.16 11.85
C PHE A 4 -1.38 13.25 13.06
N ASN A 5 -2.19 13.67 14.02
CA ASN A 5 -2.57 12.87 15.18
C ASN A 5 -3.38 11.59 14.83
N ASN A 6 -3.93 11.51 13.63
CA ASN A 6 -4.66 10.34 13.14
C ASN A 6 -3.81 9.42 12.25
N ILE A 7 -2.58 9.80 11.96
CA ILE A 7 -1.62 8.99 11.22
C ILE A 7 -0.92 8.08 12.23
N ILE A 8 -0.94 6.79 11.96
CA ILE A 8 -0.35 5.79 12.83
C ILE A 8 1.05 5.47 12.33
N GLY A 9 2.00 5.50 13.25
CA GLY A 9 3.41 5.40 12.92
C GLY A 9 3.94 6.68 12.26
N HIS A 10 5.16 6.62 11.78
CA HIS A 10 5.85 7.71 11.07
C HIS A 10 6.11 8.97 11.91
N GLU A 11 6.22 8.86 13.23
CA GLU A 11 6.38 9.98 14.16
C GLU A 11 7.60 10.85 13.83
N GLU A 12 8.69 10.25 13.34
CA GLU A 12 9.89 10.98 12.93
C GLU A 12 9.62 11.88 11.71
N ILE A 13 8.91 11.35 10.72
CA ILE A 13 8.53 12.09 9.52
C ILE A 13 7.57 13.24 9.89
N ILE A 14 6.56 12.93 10.70
CA ILE A 14 5.58 13.92 11.17
C ILE A 14 6.30 15.06 11.91
N ARG A 15 7.20 14.72 12.83
CA ARG A 15 8.01 15.70 13.58
C ARG A 15 8.89 16.52 12.66
N HIS A 16 9.50 15.90 11.64
CA HIS A 16 10.31 16.61 10.64
C HIS A 16 9.47 17.65 9.89
N LEU A 17 8.30 17.25 9.37
CA LEU A 17 7.39 18.14 8.65
C LEU A 17 6.85 19.27 9.53
N GLN A 18 6.46 18.96 10.77
CA GLN A 18 6.00 19.95 11.74
C GLN A 18 7.10 20.94 12.11
N ASN A 19 8.35 20.50 12.27
CA ASN A 19 9.48 21.37 12.53
C ASN A 19 9.81 22.28 11.34
N ALA A 20 9.72 21.77 10.11
CA ALA A 20 9.90 22.56 8.91
C ALA A 20 8.88 23.73 8.85
N MET A 21 7.62 23.48 9.20
CA MET A 21 6.58 24.52 9.29
C MET A 21 6.87 25.52 10.41
N LYS A 22 7.21 25.05 11.61
CA LYS A 22 7.55 25.94 12.77
C LYS A 22 8.69 26.88 12.49
N THR A 23 9.69 26.42 11.76
CA THR A 23 10.91 27.19 11.46
C THR A 23 10.85 27.97 10.17
N GLY A 24 9.74 27.87 9.41
CA GLY A 24 9.60 28.47 8.08
C GLY A 24 10.56 27.89 7.03
N LYS A 25 11.10 26.68 7.27
CA LYS A 25 12.06 26.01 6.38
C LYS A 25 11.38 24.85 5.62
N VAL A 26 10.24 25.16 5.00
CA VAL A 26 9.53 24.20 4.14
C VAL A 26 10.37 23.98 2.88
N SER A 27 10.66 22.72 2.56
CA SER A 27 11.35 22.38 1.32
C SER A 27 10.41 22.50 0.11
N HIS A 28 10.97 22.83 -1.04
CA HIS A 28 10.20 22.95 -2.28
C HIS A 28 9.85 21.59 -2.90
N SER A 29 10.58 20.54 -2.55
CA SER A 29 10.36 19.24 -3.16
C SER A 29 10.57 18.09 -2.17
N TYR A 30 9.61 17.16 -2.14
CA TYR A 30 9.61 15.99 -1.27
C TYR A 30 9.34 14.72 -2.07
N ILE A 31 9.97 13.61 -1.67
CA ILE A 31 9.62 12.25 -2.10
C ILE A 31 9.10 11.50 -0.90
N PHE A 32 7.84 11.09 -0.93
CA PHE A 32 7.26 10.16 0.04
C PHE A 32 7.35 8.77 -0.55
N THR A 33 8.20 7.92 -0.01
CA THR A 33 8.36 6.54 -0.48
C THR A 33 7.88 5.54 0.57
N GLY A 34 7.29 4.44 0.11
CA GLY A 34 6.78 3.38 0.97
C GLY A 34 5.82 2.46 0.24
N ARG A 35 5.53 1.32 0.83
CA ARG A 35 4.62 0.31 0.25
C ARG A 35 3.22 0.90 -0.05
N PRO A 36 2.45 0.31 -0.99
CA PRO A 36 1.03 0.63 -1.16
C PRO A 36 0.29 0.57 0.19
N GLY A 37 -0.63 1.52 0.42
CA GLY A 37 -1.37 1.58 1.68
C GLY A 37 -0.59 2.09 2.91
N SER A 38 0.71 2.42 2.81
CA SER A 38 1.50 2.94 3.95
C SER A 38 1.10 4.33 4.46
N GLY A 39 0.13 4.98 3.83
CA GLY A 39 -0.33 6.31 4.24
C GLY A 39 0.33 7.49 3.53
N LYS A 40 1.15 7.28 2.48
CA LYS A 40 1.80 8.36 1.70
C LYS A 40 0.84 9.49 1.32
N LYS A 41 -0.29 9.13 0.69
CA LYS A 41 -1.29 10.10 0.24
C LYS A 41 -1.95 10.84 1.40
N LEU A 42 -2.25 10.15 2.50
CA LEU A 42 -2.82 10.76 3.70
C LEU A 42 -1.83 11.75 4.32
N LEU A 43 -0.56 11.36 4.45
CA LEU A 43 0.49 12.20 5.03
C LEU A 43 0.74 13.45 4.16
N ALA A 44 0.89 13.29 2.85
CA ALA A 44 1.07 14.39 1.90
C ALA A 44 -0.14 15.34 1.89
N THR A 45 -1.37 14.81 1.88
CA THR A 45 -2.58 15.63 1.93
C THR A 45 -2.71 16.37 3.26
N THR A 46 -2.39 15.71 4.39
CA THR A 46 -2.38 16.36 5.72
C THR A 46 -1.37 17.49 5.77
N TYR A 47 -0.18 17.27 5.22
CA TYR A 47 0.86 18.29 5.17
C TYR A 47 0.45 19.46 4.27
N ALA A 48 -0.04 19.20 3.06
CA ALA A 48 -0.57 20.22 2.16
C ALA A 48 -1.68 21.07 2.82
N MET A 49 -2.63 20.39 3.48
CA MET A 49 -3.72 21.05 4.18
C MET A 49 -3.22 21.91 5.36
N THR A 50 -2.16 21.48 6.06
CA THR A 50 -1.57 22.24 7.16
C THR A 50 -0.84 23.48 6.65
N LEU A 51 -0.09 23.36 5.55
CA LEU A 51 0.59 24.49 4.90
C LEU A 51 -0.39 25.61 4.45
N GLN A 52 -1.61 25.22 4.10
CA GLN A 52 -2.66 26.13 3.64
C GLN A 52 -3.63 26.57 4.74
N CYS A 53 -3.44 26.10 5.97
CA CYS A 53 -4.37 26.38 7.07
C CYS A 53 -4.27 27.84 7.54
N GLU A 54 -5.38 28.58 7.45
CA GLU A 54 -5.46 29.99 7.86
C GLU A 54 -5.20 30.21 9.37
N ALA A 55 -5.44 29.19 10.19
CA ALA A 55 -5.18 29.27 11.63
C ALA A 55 -3.68 29.22 11.97
N GLY A 56 -2.83 28.88 11.01
CA GLY A 56 -1.40 28.65 11.25
C GLY A 56 -1.14 27.41 12.13
N GLY A 57 0.12 27.15 12.42
CA GLY A 57 0.53 26.06 13.30
C GLY A 57 0.98 24.80 12.55
N THR A 58 1.02 23.67 13.27
CA THR A 58 1.56 22.38 12.79
C THR A 58 0.51 21.30 12.62
N GLU A 59 -0.77 21.67 12.76
CA GLU A 59 -1.93 20.80 12.56
C GLU A 59 -3.00 21.57 11.78
N PRO A 60 -3.73 20.90 10.87
CA PRO A 60 -4.82 21.57 10.16
C PRO A 60 -6.01 21.78 11.10
N CYS A 61 -6.55 22.99 11.17
CA CYS A 61 -7.65 23.29 12.07
C CYS A 61 -9.00 22.65 11.68
N GLN A 62 -9.14 22.20 10.42
CA GLN A 62 -10.32 21.58 9.83
C GLN A 62 -11.61 22.43 9.84
N LYS A 63 -11.52 23.69 10.24
CA LYS A 63 -12.67 24.60 10.40
C LYS A 63 -12.63 25.81 9.47
N CYS A 64 -11.44 26.30 9.10
CA CYS A 64 -11.28 27.44 8.18
C CYS A 64 -11.68 27.07 6.75
N ASP A 65 -11.90 28.05 5.91
CA ASP A 65 -12.37 27.84 4.54
C ASP A 65 -11.34 27.08 3.68
N SER A 66 -10.06 27.34 3.86
CA SER A 66 -9.00 26.58 3.22
C SER A 66 -9.06 25.10 3.60
N CYS A 67 -9.15 24.76 4.89
CA CYS A 67 -9.28 23.37 5.34
C CYS A 67 -10.54 22.68 4.80
N LYS A 68 -11.68 23.39 4.77
CA LYS A 68 -12.94 22.84 4.21
C LYS A 68 -12.81 22.53 2.73
N LYS A 69 -12.22 23.44 1.95
CA LYS A 69 -11.94 23.22 0.52
C LYS A 69 -10.99 22.05 0.31
N ALA A 70 -9.92 21.94 1.12
CA ALA A 70 -8.97 20.83 1.05
C ALA A 70 -9.64 19.47 1.36
N LEU A 71 -10.49 19.39 2.38
CA LEU A 71 -11.28 18.20 2.71
C LEU A 71 -12.27 17.83 1.57
N GLY A 72 -12.85 18.83 0.92
CA GLY A 72 -13.72 18.66 -0.25
C GLY A 72 -12.97 18.35 -1.55
N LYS A 73 -11.62 18.28 -1.53
CA LYS A 73 -10.76 18.06 -2.71
C LYS A 73 -10.93 19.11 -3.82
N ASN A 74 -11.32 20.31 -3.47
CA ASN A 74 -11.55 21.44 -4.38
C ASN A 74 -10.77 22.70 -3.99
N HIS A 75 -9.65 22.52 -3.27
CA HIS A 75 -8.78 23.64 -2.94
C HIS A 75 -7.97 24.08 -4.17
N PRO A 76 -8.04 25.38 -4.58
CA PRO A 76 -7.42 25.83 -5.84
C PRO A 76 -5.88 25.75 -5.82
N ASP A 77 -5.26 25.85 -4.63
CA ASP A 77 -3.81 25.83 -4.46
C ASP A 77 -3.28 24.48 -3.95
N ILE A 78 -4.10 23.42 -3.93
CA ILE A 78 -3.68 22.03 -3.70
C ILE A 78 -4.07 21.20 -4.89
N ILE A 79 -3.12 20.93 -5.77
CA ILE A 79 -3.31 20.24 -7.01
C ILE A 79 -2.90 18.76 -6.85
N MET A 80 -3.86 17.86 -6.99
CA MET A 80 -3.60 16.43 -7.09
C MET A 80 -3.47 16.10 -8.57
N VAL A 81 -2.27 15.74 -9.00
CA VAL A 81 -2.02 15.37 -10.41
C VAL A 81 -2.75 14.07 -10.71
N ASN A 82 -3.56 14.11 -11.75
CA ASN A 82 -4.30 12.95 -12.26
C ASN A 82 -3.68 12.51 -13.59
N HIS A 83 -3.81 11.24 -13.89
CA HIS A 83 -3.41 10.66 -15.18
C HIS A 83 -4.60 9.92 -15.82
N GLU A 84 -4.71 10.00 -17.13
CA GLU A 84 -5.81 9.39 -17.88
C GLU A 84 -5.57 7.90 -18.11
N LYS A 85 -4.31 7.52 -18.37
CA LYS A 85 -3.94 6.14 -18.67
C LYS A 85 -3.48 5.43 -17.40
N PRO A 86 -4.08 4.29 -17.05
CA PRO A 86 -3.58 3.49 -15.94
C PRO A 86 -2.12 3.07 -16.19
N GLY A 87 -1.27 3.31 -15.19
CA GLY A 87 0.12 2.87 -15.20
C GLY A 87 1.12 3.77 -15.93
N THR A 88 0.74 4.96 -16.39
CA THR A 88 1.68 5.87 -17.05
C THR A 88 1.28 7.33 -16.81
N ILE A 89 2.23 8.15 -16.39
CA ILE A 89 2.10 9.61 -16.33
C ILE A 89 2.93 10.20 -17.46
N SER A 90 2.26 10.82 -18.41
CA SER A 90 2.87 11.39 -19.61
C SER A 90 3.53 12.74 -19.35
N ILE A 91 4.38 13.17 -20.29
CA ILE A 91 5.00 14.50 -20.27
C ILE A 91 3.94 15.61 -20.36
N ASP A 92 2.88 15.39 -21.14
CA ASP A 92 1.86 16.42 -21.38
C ASP A 92 1.02 16.63 -20.12
N GLU A 93 0.67 15.57 -19.37
CA GLU A 93 0.00 15.68 -18.07
C GLU A 93 0.83 16.47 -17.05
N ILE A 94 2.15 16.25 -16.99
CA ILE A 94 3.06 17.01 -16.11
C ILE A 94 3.19 18.47 -16.57
N ARG A 95 3.28 18.72 -17.89
CA ARG A 95 3.33 20.08 -18.41
C ARG A 95 2.09 20.88 -18.08
N GLU A 96 0.93 20.32 -18.35
CA GLU A 96 -0.35 20.97 -18.16
C GLU A 96 -0.65 21.21 -16.69
N GLN A 97 -0.57 20.17 -15.86
CA GLN A 97 -1.02 20.22 -14.46
C GLN A 97 0.02 20.79 -13.49
N VAL A 98 1.31 20.80 -13.85
CA VAL A 98 2.39 21.28 -12.96
C VAL A 98 3.16 22.44 -13.58
N ILE A 99 3.79 22.25 -14.75
CA ILE A 99 4.79 23.19 -15.28
C ILE A 99 4.14 24.52 -15.72
N HIS A 100 3.02 24.49 -16.42
CA HIS A 100 2.32 25.69 -16.85
C HIS A 100 1.61 26.35 -15.65
N ASP A 101 1.03 25.56 -14.77
CA ASP A 101 0.29 26.07 -13.63
C ASP A 101 1.18 26.68 -12.54
N VAL A 102 2.41 26.16 -12.37
CA VAL A 102 3.33 26.66 -11.34
C VAL A 102 3.80 28.10 -11.58
N ALA A 103 3.74 28.60 -12.81
CA ALA A 103 4.02 30.02 -13.13
C ALA A 103 2.93 30.98 -12.60
N ILE A 104 1.76 30.47 -12.31
CA ILE A 104 0.64 31.24 -11.78
C ILE A 104 0.73 31.26 -10.25
N LYS A 105 0.76 32.44 -9.64
CA LYS A 105 0.79 32.59 -8.17
C LYS A 105 -0.41 31.88 -7.49
N PRO A 106 -0.25 31.47 -6.23
CA PRO A 106 -1.37 30.92 -5.45
C PRO A 106 -2.58 31.86 -5.44
N TYR A 107 -3.77 31.28 -5.49
CA TYR A 107 -5.02 32.04 -5.56
C TYR A 107 -5.43 32.60 -4.18
N SER A 108 -5.33 31.79 -3.13
CA SER A 108 -5.86 32.17 -1.81
C SER A 108 -4.94 31.82 -0.63
N SER A 109 -3.80 31.22 -0.89
CA SER A 109 -2.95 30.61 0.16
C SER A 109 -1.47 30.99 -0.02
N PRO A 110 -0.62 30.83 1.01
CA PRO A 110 0.80 31.19 0.91
C PRO A 110 1.60 30.27 0.00
N HIS A 111 1.15 29.02 -0.17
CA HIS A 111 1.82 28.00 -0.98
C HIS A 111 0.92 27.49 -2.09
N LYS A 112 1.52 26.94 -3.14
CA LYS A 112 0.88 26.17 -4.18
C LYS A 112 1.49 24.76 -4.16
N VAL A 113 0.66 23.77 -3.81
CA VAL A 113 1.11 22.43 -3.50
C VAL A 113 0.69 21.46 -4.60
N TYR A 114 1.65 20.75 -5.17
CA TYR A 114 1.42 19.71 -6.17
C TYR A 114 1.69 18.35 -5.53
N ILE A 115 0.71 17.48 -5.56
CA ILE A 115 0.84 16.09 -5.11
C ILE A 115 0.77 15.21 -6.34
N ILE A 116 1.84 14.47 -6.62
CA ILE A 116 1.95 13.56 -7.76
C ILE A 116 1.91 12.13 -7.21
N PRO A 117 0.73 11.48 -7.20
CA PRO A 117 0.63 10.05 -6.81
C PRO A 117 1.34 9.17 -7.84
N ASP A 118 1.76 7.99 -7.41
CA ASP A 118 2.34 6.95 -8.26
C ASP A 118 3.44 7.50 -9.19
N ALA A 119 4.33 8.34 -8.62
CA ALA A 119 5.37 9.06 -9.35
C ALA A 119 6.34 8.14 -10.10
N GLU A 120 6.45 6.87 -9.72
CA GLU A 120 7.15 5.82 -10.47
C GLU A 120 6.56 5.55 -11.85
N MET A 121 5.31 5.95 -12.09
CA MET A 121 4.63 5.80 -13.38
C MET A 121 5.00 6.92 -14.38
N MET A 122 5.71 7.96 -13.94
CA MET A 122 6.18 9.03 -14.83
C MET A 122 7.15 8.48 -15.88
N THR A 123 6.88 8.78 -17.15
CA THR A 123 7.85 8.52 -18.21
C THR A 123 9.14 9.29 -17.98
N VAL A 124 10.26 8.82 -18.52
CA VAL A 124 11.56 9.53 -18.41
C VAL A 124 11.46 10.97 -18.93
N GLN A 125 10.66 11.19 -19.98
CA GLN A 125 10.40 12.52 -20.53
C GLN A 125 9.63 13.42 -19.55
N ALA A 126 8.63 12.87 -18.86
CA ALA A 126 7.86 13.58 -17.83
C ALA A 126 8.74 13.97 -16.64
N GLN A 127 9.59 13.05 -16.18
CA GLN A 127 10.54 13.29 -15.11
C GLN A 127 11.56 14.38 -15.50
N ASN A 128 12.12 14.33 -16.71
CA ASN A 128 13.05 15.36 -17.20
C ASN A 128 12.40 16.74 -17.34
N ALA A 129 11.14 16.79 -17.76
CA ALA A 129 10.38 18.04 -17.85
C ALA A 129 10.17 18.69 -16.47
N LEU A 130 9.97 17.88 -15.44
CA LEU A 130 9.77 18.35 -14.07
C LEU A 130 11.05 18.87 -13.40
N LEU A 131 12.24 18.41 -13.85
CA LEU A 131 13.54 18.75 -13.24
C LEU A 131 13.74 20.26 -13.10
N LYS A 132 13.46 21.03 -14.16
CA LYS A 132 13.65 22.49 -14.13
C LYS A 132 12.83 23.14 -13.01
N THR A 133 11.61 22.69 -12.81
CA THR A 133 10.74 23.20 -11.75
C THR A 133 11.21 22.80 -10.36
N ILE A 134 11.84 21.62 -10.23
CA ILE A 134 12.44 21.16 -8.96
C ILE A 134 13.75 21.92 -8.65
N GLU A 135 14.53 22.28 -9.66
CA GLU A 135 15.81 23.00 -9.52
C GLU A 135 15.62 24.49 -9.19
N GLU A 136 14.68 25.12 -9.87
CA GLU A 136 14.39 26.56 -9.73
C GLU A 136 12.91 26.78 -9.43
N PRO A 137 12.42 26.30 -8.27
CA PRO A 137 11.02 26.43 -7.92
C PRO A 137 10.68 27.87 -7.53
N PRO A 138 9.50 28.40 -7.88
CA PRO A 138 8.98 29.59 -7.27
C PRO A 138 8.90 29.44 -5.74
N GLU A 139 9.14 30.52 -4.99
CA GLU A 139 9.17 30.51 -3.50
C GLU A 139 7.91 29.90 -2.85
N TYR A 140 6.77 30.00 -3.53
CA TYR A 140 5.50 29.47 -3.05
C TYR A 140 5.23 28.01 -3.46
N ALA A 141 6.04 27.42 -4.34
CA ALA A 141 5.76 26.11 -4.87
C ALA A 141 6.28 24.99 -3.96
N VAL A 142 5.45 23.98 -3.72
CA VAL A 142 5.81 22.75 -3.01
C VAL A 142 5.37 21.55 -3.84
N ILE A 143 6.33 20.69 -4.22
CA ILE A 143 6.10 19.50 -5.03
C ILE A 143 6.29 18.25 -4.17
N MET A 144 5.31 17.36 -4.15
CA MET A 144 5.30 16.11 -3.38
C MET A 144 5.15 14.92 -4.32
N LEU A 145 6.21 14.15 -4.50
CA LEU A 145 6.22 12.91 -5.28
C LEU A 145 5.89 11.75 -4.34
N LEU A 146 4.84 10.99 -4.63
CA LEU A 146 4.47 9.80 -3.85
C LEU A 146 4.84 8.57 -4.68
N THR A 147 5.68 7.69 -4.14
CA THR A 147 6.14 6.51 -4.88
C THR A 147 6.20 5.27 -4.02
N SER A 148 5.96 4.11 -4.61
CA SER A 148 6.24 2.80 -3.99
C SER A 148 7.61 2.24 -4.40
N ASN A 149 8.22 2.81 -5.44
CA ASN A 149 9.52 2.43 -5.96
C ASN A 149 10.35 3.68 -6.29
N VAL A 150 11.20 4.09 -5.36
CA VAL A 150 12.06 5.27 -5.53
C VAL A 150 13.10 5.09 -6.65
N ASP A 151 13.53 3.86 -6.92
CA ASP A 151 14.54 3.57 -7.94
C ASP A 151 14.01 3.77 -9.37
N ALA A 152 12.69 3.85 -9.55
CA ALA A 152 12.09 4.25 -10.82
C ALA A 152 12.19 5.76 -11.12
N LEU A 153 12.51 6.56 -10.10
CA LEU A 153 12.78 8.00 -10.28
C LEU A 153 14.23 8.24 -10.66
N LEU A 154 14.43 9.20 -11.57
CA LEU A 154 15.77 9.59 -12.00
C LEU A 154 16.64 10.03 -10.80
N PRO A 155 17.93 9.64 -10.75
CA PRO A 155 18.85 10.08 -9.70
C PRO A 155 18.93 11.61 -9.54
N THR A 156 18.72 12.32 -10.64
CA THR A 156 18.67 13.79 -10.68
C THR A 156 17.49 14.38 -9.92
N ILE A 157 16.32 13.71 -9.90
CA ILE A 157 15.18 14.07 -9.07
C ILE A 157 15.46 13.71 -7.60
N GLN A 158 15.94 12.48 -7.37
CA GLN A 158 16.21 12.00 -6.02
C GLN A 158 17.19 12.88 -5.24
N SER A 159 18.22 13.40 -5.92
CA SER A 159 19.25 14.25 -5.30
C SER A 159 18.77 15.65 -4.91
N ARG A 160 17.61 16.10 -5.42
CA ARG A 160 17.05 17.45 -5.21
C ARG A 160 15.82 17.48 -4.32
N CYS A 161 15.30 16.34 -3.95
CA CYS A 161 14.12 16.22 -3.12
C CYS A 161 14.47 15.73 -1.70
N VAL A 162 13.75 16.22 -0.71
CA VAL A 162 13.80 15.64 0.64
C VAL A 162 13.08 14.32 0.62
N ARG A 163 13.81 13.23 0.86
CA ARG A 163 13.26 11.88 0.89
C ARG A 163 12.70 11.54 2.26
N LEU A 164 11.47 11.05 2.30
CA LEU A 164 10.72 10.64 3.47
C LEU A 164 10.29 9.17 3.31
N ASP A 165 10.99 8.27 4.01
CA ASP A 165 10.76 6.82 3.89
C ASP A 165 9.72 6.35 4.92
N LEU A 166 8.50 6.07 4.45
CA LEU A 166 7.44 5.52 5.27
C LEU A 166 7.72 4.04 5.54
N LYS A 167 8.15 3.75 6.76
CA LYS A 167 8.47 2.39 7.22
C LYS A 167 7.19 1.58 7.44
N VAL A 168 7.35 0.28 7.52
CA VAL A 168 6.31 -0.65 7.93
C VAL A 168 5.91 -0.34 9.37
N VAL A 169 4.61 -0.27 9.64
CA VAL A 169 4.06 -0.08 10.99
C VAL A 169 4.04 -1.43 11.70
N ASP A 170 4.33 -1.43 12.99
CA ASP A 170 4.27 -2.64 13.81
C ASP A 170 2.86 -3.24 13.83
N ASP A 171 2.76 -4.58 13.68
CA ASP A 171 1.47 -5.28 13.60
C ASP A 171 0.62 -5.06 14.86
N SER A 172 1.23 -4.87 16.02
CA SER A 172 0.53 -4.54 17.26
C SER A 172 -0.18 -3.19 17.20
N LEU A 173 0.43 -2.20 16.56
CA LEU A 173 -0.18 -0.88 16.32
C LEU A 173 -1.28 -0.96 15.26
N VAL A 174 -1.09 -1.79 14.23
CA VAL A 174 -2.12 -2.04 13.21
C VAL A 174 -3.34 -2.70 13.86
N LYS A 175 -3.14 -3.76 14.64
CA LYS A 175 -4.20 -4.47 15.39
C LYS A 175 -4.94 -3.51 16.31
N LYS A 176 -4.22 -2.71 17.08
CA LYS A 176 -4.82 -1.70 17.97
C LYS A 176 -5.69 -0.71 17.19
N TYR A 177 -5.23 -0.24 16.04
CA TYR A 177 -6.01 0.64 15.17
C TYR A 177 -7.32 0.00 14.72
N LEU A 178 -7.28 -1.26 14.25
CA LEU A 178 -8.44 -2.00 13.81
C LEU A 178 -9.48 -2.15 14.93
N MET A 179 -9.03 -2.49 16.12
CA MET A 179 -9.90 -2.66 17.29
C MET A 179 -10.48 -1.34 17.78
N GLU A 180 -9.68 -0.30 17.96
CA GLU A 180 -10.10 0.96 18.58
C GLU A 180 -10.86 1.89 17.62
N ARG A 181 -10.52 1.88 16.33
CA ARG A 181 -11.08 2.81 15.35
C ARG A 181 -12.14 2.18 14.44
N LEU A 182 -12.01 0.90 14.14
CA LEU A 182 -12.93 0.19 13.25
C LEU A 182 -13.80 -0.83 14.00
N HIS A 183 -13.57 -1.01 15.31
CA HIS A 183 -14.32 -1.94 16.18
C HIS A 183 -14.27 -3.40 15.68
N VAL A 184 -13.16 -3.78 15.02
CA VAL A 184 -12.94 -5.14 14.55
C VAL A 184 -12.70 -6.05 15.76
N PRO A 185 -13.32 -7.25 15.83
CA PRO A 185 -13.05 -8.22 16.90
C PRO A 185 -11.57 -8.60 16.95
N ASP A 186 -11.05 -8.88 18.15
CA ASP A 186 -9.61 -9.14 18.39
C ASP A 186 -9.01 -10.19 17.44
N TYR A 187 -9.71 -11.32 17.28
CA TYR A 187 -9.25 -12.41 16.42
C TYR A 187 -9.18 -12.02 14.94
N GLN A 188 -10.15 -11.23 14.46
CA GLN A 188 -10.17 -10.76 13.09
C GLN A 188 -9.13 -9.67 12.87
N ALA A 189 -8.98 -8.77 13.84
CA ALA A 189 -7.96 -7.72 13.81
C ALA A 189 -6.53 -8.29 13.73
N GLU A 190 -6.29 -9.46 14.31
CA GLU A 190 -5.00 -10.16 14.22
C GLU A 190 -4.74 -10.71 12.82
N ILE A 191 -5.75 -11.32 12.18
CA ILE A 191 -5.67 -11.79 10.78
C ILE A 191 -5.43 -10.60 9.85
N ASP A 192 -6.25 -9.57 9.96
CA ASP A 192 -6.19 -8.40 9.08
C ASP A 192 -4.87 -7.62 9.25
N ALA A 193 -4.34 -7.52 10.48
CA ALA A 193 -3.05 -6.90 10.75
C ALA A 193 -1.89 -7.68 10.13
N SER A 194 -1.89 -9.00 10.31
CA SER A 194 -0.88 -9.89 9.72
C SER A 194 -0.90 -9.84 8.20
N PHE A 195 -2.11 -9.89 7.59
CA PHE A 195 -2.29 -9.75 6.15
C PHE A 195 -1.80 -8.40 5.63
N ALA A 196 -2.04 -7.34 6.38
CA ALA A 196 -1.63 -6.00 6.02
C ALA A 196 -0.12 -5.79 6.00
N GLN A 197 0.67 -6.63 6.68
CA GLN A 197 2.14 -6.53 6.75
C GLN A 197 2.60 -5.10 7.10
N GLY A 198 1.97 -4.50 8.11
CA GLY A 198 2.26 -3.15 8.58
C GLY A 198 1.75 -2.01 7.70
N SER A 199 0.84 -2.30 6.76
CA SER A 199 0.15 -1.28 5.95
C SER A 199 -1.23 -0.99 6.52
N ILE A 200 -1.42 0.18 7.13
CA ILE A 200 -2.72 0.59 7.69
C ILE A 200 -3.82 0.65 6.61
N GLY A 201 -3.47 1.03 5.38
CA GLY A 201 -4.43 1.07 4.27
C GLY A 201 -4.94 -0.32 3.91
N ARG A 202 -4.04 -1.31 3.77
CA ARG A 202 -4.41 -2.71 3.52
C ARG A 202 -5.19 -3.31 4.69
N ALA A 203 -4.79 -3.03 5.93
CA ALA A 203 -5.51 -3.48 7.11
C ALA A 203 -6.95 -2.97 7.14
N LYS A 204 -7.14 -1.68 6.84
CA LYS A 204 -8.46 -1.08 6.74
C LYS A 204 -9.29 -1.74 5.63
N GLU A 205 -8.72 -1.94 4.46
CA GLU A 205 -9.38 -2.59 3.33
C GLU A 205 -9.80 -4.01 3.68
N ALA A 206 -8.90 -4.81 4.25
CA ALA A 206 -9.20 -6.16 4.72
C ALA A 206 -10.36 -6.18 5.72
N ALA A 207 -10.35 -5.27 6.69
CA ALA A 207 -11.36 -5.21 7.74
C ALA A 207 -12.73 -4.68 7.29
N THR A 208 -12.80 -3.91 6.19
CA THR A 208 -14.05 -3.25 5.76
C THR A 208 -14.63 -3.78 4.46
N SER A 209 -13.90 -4.63 3.74
CA SER A 209 -14.31 -5.19 2.45
C SER A 209 -14.99 -6.55 2.63
N GLU A 210 -16.27 -6.63 2.30
CA GLU A 210 -16.98 -7.91 2.21
C GLU A 210 -16.38 -8.82 1.12
N GLU A 211 -15.84 -8.23 0.08
CA GLU A 211 -15.15 -8.95 -0.99
C GLU A 211 -13.90 -9.65 -0.45
N PHE A 212 -13.10 -8.96 0.36
CA PHE A 212 -11.92 -9.53 0.99
C PHE A 212 -12.27 -10.67 1.96
N SER A 213 -13.34 -10.52 2.75
CA SER A 213 -13.81 -11.59 3.64
C SER A 213 -14.22 -12.83 2.86
N ARG A 214 -14.99 -12.68 1.79
CA ARG A 214 -15.39 -13.80 0.90
C ARG A 214 -14.18 -14.46 0.22
N MET A 215 -13.23 -13.66 -0.22
CA MET A 215 -11.98 -14.13 -0.82
C MET A 215 -11.17 -14.96 0.19
N THR A 216 -11.04 -14.48 1.43
CA THR A 216 -10.35 -15.22 2.50
C THR A 216 -11.01 -16.55 2.80
N GLU A 217 -12.34 -16.59 2.93
CA GLU A 217 -13.08 -17.83 3.14
C GLU A 217 -12.88 -18.83 1.99
N LYS A 218 -12.93 -18.35 0.74
CA LYS A 218 -12.69 -19.18 -0.46
C LYS A 218 -11.26 -19.73 -0.48
N ALA A 219 -10.28 -18.88 -0.19
CA ALA A 219 -8.87 -19.27 -0.12
C ALA A 219 -8.63 -20.35 0.94
N LEU A 220 -9.18 -20.16 2.15
CA LEU A 220 -9.07 -21.12 3.24
C LEU A 220 -9.76 -22.45 2.89
N LYS A 221 -10.92 -22.42 2.24
CA LYS A 221 -11.60 -23.62 1.76
C LYS A 221 -10.70 -24.42 0.83
N ILE A 222 -10.09 -23.78 -0.17
CA ILE A 222 -9.15 -24.45 -1.09
C ILE A 222 -8.00 -25.08 -0.32
N LEU A 223 -7.34 -24.32 0.58
CA LEU A 223 -6.17 -24.77 1.33
C LEU A 223 -6.46 -25.94 2.29
N LYS A 224 -7.65 -25.96 2.89
CA LYS A 224 -8.09 -27.07 3.75
C LYS A 224 -8.27 -28.38 2.98
N TYR A 225 -8.83 -28.30 1.80
CA TYR A 225 -9.30 -29.48 1.07
C TYR A 225 -8.47 -29.83 -0.17
N VAL A 226 -7.47 -29.02 -0.54
CA VAL A 226 -6.64 -29.21 -1.75
C VAL A 226 -6.04 -30.63 -1.88
N ASN A 227 -5.71 -31.27 -0.76
CA ASN A 227 -5.13 -32.62 -0.75
C ASN A 227 -6.17 -33.72 -1.01
N THR A 228 -7.44 -33.46 -0.80
CA THR A 228 -8.56 -34.41 -0.95
C THR A 228 -9.42 -34.12 -2.16
N MET A 229 -9.30 -32.95 -2.77
CA MET A 229 -10.03 -32.57 -3.99
C MET A 229 -9.68 -33.48 -5.16
N GLU A 230 -10.68 -33.87 -5.92
CA GLU A 230 -10.46 -34.53 -7.22
C GLU A 230 -9.90 -33.53 -8.25
N VAL A 231 -9.29 -34.05 -9.34
CA VAL A 231 -8.65 -33.21 -10.36
C VAL A 231 -9.63 -32.25 -11.02
N TYR A 232 -10.86 -32.68 -11.25
CA TYR A 232 -11.90 -31.85 -11.85
C TYR A 232 -12.36 -30.73 -10.91
N GLU A 233 -12.48 -31.01 -9.60
CA GLU A 233 -12.83 -30.00 -8.59
C GLU A 233 -11.76 -28.90 -8.52
N LEU A 234 -10.49 -29.31 -8.56
CA LEU A 234 -9.37 -28.38 -8.59
C LEU A 234 -9.38 -27.51 -9.86
N SER A 235 -9.68 -28.10 -11.01
CA SER A 235 -9.82 -27.35 -12.28
C SER A 235 -10.95 -26.31 -12.20
N ASP A 236 -12.06 -26.63 -11.56
CA ASP A 236 -13.19 -25.71 -11.40
C ASP A 236 -12.84 -24.58 -10.43
N GLU A 237 -12.12 -24.84 -9.33
CA GLU A 237 -11.64 -23.79 -8.43
C GLU A 237 -10.61 -22.86 -9.14
N ILE A 238 -9.72 -23.40 -9.99
CA ILE A 238 -8.78 -22.60 -10.79
C ILE A 238 -9.52 -21.68 -11.77
N LYS A 239 -10.56 -22.19 -12.46
CA LYS A 239 -11.41 -21.36 -13.32
C LYS A 239 -12.10 -20.25 -12.54
N ALA A 240 -12.66 -20.58 -11.36
CA ALA A 240 -13.28 -19.60 -10.48
C ALA A 240 -12.30 -18.53 -9.96
N LEU A 241 -11.01 -18.88 -9.78
CA LEU A 241 -9.96 -17.91 -9.50
C LEU A 241 -9.59 -17.09 -10.76
N SER A 242 -9.73 -17.66 -11.95
CA SER A 242 -9.48 -16.96 -13.21
C SER A 242 -10.48 -15.85 -13.47
N ASP A 243 -11.72 -15.98 -12.97
CA ASP A 243 -12.72 -14.90 -13.02
C ASP A 243 -12.38 -13.73 -12.09
N GLU A 244 -11.56 -13.98 -11.06
CA GLU A 244 -11.13 -13.01 -10.05
C GLU A 244 -9.63 -12.65 -10.18
N LYS A 245 -9.08 -12.63 -11.41
CA LYS A 245 -7.63 -12.41 -11.68
C LYS A 245 -7.05 -11.16 -11.02
N GLN A 246 -7.85 -10.11 -10.88
CA GLN A 246 -7.44 -8.86 -10.25
C GLN A 246 -7.05 -9.03 -8.79
N ASN A 247 -7.64 -10.02 -8.09
CA ASN A 247 -7.42 -10.28 -6.68
C ASN A 247 -6.41 -11.41 -6.43
N ILE A 248 -5.80 -11.96 -7.48
CA ILE A 248 -4.92 -13.14 -7.36
C ILE A 248 -3.72 -12.92 -6.44
N SER A 249 -3.19 -11.71 -6.40
CA SER A 249 -2.08 -11.38 -5.50
C SER A 249 -2.47 -11.61 -4.03
N ASP A 250 -3.67 -11.23 -3.66
CA ASP A 250 -4.19 -11.37 -2.30
C ASP A 250 -4.48 -12.84 -1.96
N TYR A 251 -5.01 -13.62 -2.91
CA TYR A 251 -5.13 -15.09 -2.76
C TYR A 251 -3.77 -15.74 -2.49
N LEU A 252 -2.74 -15.39 -3.25
CA LEU A 252 -1.39 -15.94 -3.07
C LEU A 252 -0.76 -15.50 -1.75
N ASP A 253 -1.05 -14.29 -1.28
CA ASP A 253 -0.61 -13.83 0.04
C ASP A 253 -1.30 -14.63 1.16
N ILE A 254 -2.61 -14.93 1.06
CA ILE A 254 -3.32 -15.79 2.01
C ILE A 254 -2.73 -17.22 2.00
N PHE A 255 -2.43 -17.77 0.82
CA PHE A 255 -1.78 -19.08 0.70
C PHE A 255 -0.41 -19.07 1.38
N GLN A 256 0.36 -18.02 1.23
CA GLN A 256 1.67 -17.86 1.88
C GLN A 256 1.54 -17.82 3.41
N PHE A 257 0.57 -17.08 3.96
CA PHE A 257 0.33 -17.05 5.41
C PHE A 257 -0.08 -18.41 5.96
N TRP A 258 -0.95 -19.12 5.24
CA TRP A 258 -1.34 -20.47 5.64
C TRP A 258 -0.13 -21.43 5.69
N LEU A 259 0.68 -21.46 4.65
CA LEU A 259 1.87 -22.32 4.59
C LEU A 259 2.89 -21.92 5.66
N ARG A 260 3.04 -20.63 5.93
CA ARG A 260 3.84 -20.15 7.06
C ARG A 260 3.32 -20.69 8.39
N ASP A 261 2.01 -20.65 8.62
CA ASP A 261 1.41 -21.17 9.85
C ASP A 261 1.62 -22.67 10.00
N VAL A 262 1.49 -23.44 8.90
CA VAL A 262 1.82 -24.88 8.89
C VAL A 262 3.28 -25.13 9.24
N LEU A 263 4.21 -24.35 8.67
CA LEU A 263 5.64 -24.45 8.94
C LEU A 263 5.96 -24.04 10.40
N MET A 264 5.41 -22.94 10.86
CA MET A 264 5.60 -22.43 12.23
C MET A 264 5.09 -23.44 13.24
N PHE A 265 3.87 -23.95 13.07
CA PHE A 265 3.33 -24.96 13.96
C PHE A 265 4.17 -26.25 13.95
N LYS A 266 4.64 -26.67 12.77
CA LYS A 266 5.54 -27.84 12.66
C LYS A 266 6.84 -27.67 13.46
N ALA A 267 7.40 -26.45 13.45
CA ALA A 267 8.67 -26.13 14.11
C ALA A 267 8.52 -25.90 15.63
N THR A 268 7.46 -25.20 16.06
CA THR A 268 7.35 -24.69 17.44
C THR A 268 6.30 -25.42 18.28
N GLN A 269 5.29 -26.03 17.64
CA GLN A 269 4.07 -26.57 18.27
C GLN A 269 3.26 -25.52 19.05
N GLU A 270 3.54 -24.22 18.83
CA GLU A 270 2.85 -23.11 19.46
C GLU A 270 1.72 -22.61 18.58
N VAL A 271 0.58 -22.27 19.19
CA VAL A 271 -0.61 -21.76 18.50
C VAL A 271 -0.66 -20.23 18.49
N ASP A 272 -0.05 -19.61 19.50
CA ASP A 272 -0.17 -18.17 19.74
C ASP A 272 0.42 -17.29 18.61
N ASN A 273 1.41 -17.82 17.89
CA ASN A 273 2.08 -17.14 16.80
C ASN A 273 1.46 -17.36 15.40
N LEU A 274 0.35 -18.10 15.31
CA LEU A 274 -0.34 -18.39 14.05
C LEU A 274 -1.32 -17.26 13.69
N VAL A 275 -1.45 -17.01 12.39
CA VAL A 275 -2.44 -16.07 11.84
C VAL A 275 -3.84 -16.71 11.87
N PHE A 276 -3.95 -17.95 11.38
CA PHE A 276 -5.23 -18.68 11.28
C PHE A 276 -5.45 -19.62 12.47
N LYS A 277 -5.40 -19.11 13.69
CA LYS A 277 -5.56 -19.90 14.94
C LYS A 277 -6.84 -20.73 14.99
N GLN A 278 -7.93 -20.23 14.41
CA GLN A 278 -9.23 -20.92 14.38
C GLN A 278 -9.19 -22.19 13.54
N GLU A 279 -8.25 -22.27 12.60
CA GLU A 279 -8.08 -23.40 11.69
C GLU A 279 -7.02 -24.41 12.16
N ILE A 280 -6.68 -24.37 13.44
CA ILE A 280 -5.58 -25.15 14.03
C ILE A 280 -5.65 -26.65 13.73
N ASN A 281 -6.85 -27.23 13.62
CA ASN A 281 -7.00 -28.66 13.35
C ASN A 281 -6.45 -29.02 11.96
N TYR A 282 -6.74 -28.22 10.94
CA TYR A 282 -6.24 -28.41 9.58
C TYR A 282 -4.73 -28.11 9.48
N ILE A 283 -4.27 -27.07 10.20
CA ILE A 283 -2.85 -26.74 10.28
C ILE A 283 -2.05 -27.87 10.90
N LYS A 284 -2.52 -28.45 12.02
CA LYS A 284 -1.90 -29.62 12.68
C LYS A 284 -1.83 -30.82 11.76
N GLU A 285 -2.93 -31.12 11.08
CA GLU A 285 -3.00 -32.24 10.13
C GLU A 285 -1.94 -32.06 9.03
N GLN A 286 -1.92 -30.90 8.37
CA GLN A 286 -0.97 -30.63 7.29
C GLN A 286 0.49 -30.59 7.80
N ALA A 287 0.74 -30.05 8.97
CA ALA A 287 2.07 -30.04 9.60
C ALA A 287 2.59 -31.46 9.90
N SER A 288 1.69 -32.40 10.26
CA SER A 288 2.06 -33.78 10.51
C SER A 288 2.34 -34.56 9.21
N GLN A 289 1.60 -34.25 8.15
CA GLN A 289 1.67 -34.98 6.87
C GLN A 289 2.83 -34.52 5.97
N ARG A 290 3.31 -33.27 6.12
CA ARG A 290 4.30 -32.66 5.23
C ARG A 290 5.69 -32.66 5.85
N SER A 291 6.74 -32.90 5.05
CA SER A 291 8.13 -32.70 5.45
C SER A 291 8.52 -31.20 5.34
N TYR A 292 9.65 -30.82 5.97
CA TYR A 292 10.19 -29.46 5.78
C TYR A 292 10.57 -29.19 4.32
N GLU A 293 11.17 -30.18 3.64
CA GLU A 293 11.53 -30.09 2.22
C GLU A 293 10.29 -29.90 1.33
N ASN A 294 9.17 -30.57 1.65
CA ASN A 294 7.92 -30.39 0.93
C ASN A 294 7.37 -28.97 1.11
N LEU A 295 7.35 -28.45 2.34
CA LEU A 295 6.90 -27.08 2.62
C LEU A 295 7.78 -26.03 1.91
N GLU A 296 9.10 -26.23 1.88
CA GLU A 296 10.03 -25.38 1.15
C GLU A 296 9.72 -25.34 -0.35
N LYS A 297 9.55 -26.52 -0.97
CA LYS A 297 9.16 -26.63 -2.39
C LYS A 297 7.85 -25.89 -2.70
N ILE A 298 6.85 -26.00 -1.82
CA ILE A 298 5.57 -25.32 -2.02
C ILE A 298 5.74 -23.79 -1.92
N LEU A 299 6.49 -23.29 -0.94
CA LEU A 299 6.79 -21.87 -0.80
C LEU A 299 7.54 -21.31 -2.01
N GLU A 300 8.54 -22.07 -2.52
CA GLU A 300 9.23 -21.68 -3.76
C GLU A 300 8.29 -21.69 -4.98
N ALA A 301 7.40 -22.69 -5.09
CA ALA A 301 6.44 -22.76 -6.18
C ALA A 301 5.48 -21.56 -6.14
N LEU A 302 5.08 -21.14 -4.95
CA LEU A 302 4.24 -19.95 -4.75
C LEU A 302 4.94 -18.67 -5.22
N GLU A 303 6.20 -18.45 -4.84
CA GLU A 303 6.99 -17.31 -5.31
C GLU A 303 7.21 -17.35 -6.83
N LYS A 304 7.53 -18.51 -7.39
CA LYS A 304 7.64 -18.71 -8.85
C LYS A 304 6.32 -18.37 -9.55
N THR A 305 5.17 -18.71 -8.94
CA THR A 305 3.85 -18.39 -9.48
C THR A 305 3.59 -16.89 -9.47
N LYS A 306 3.92 -16.17 -8.38
CA LYS A 306 3.84 -14.70 -8.34
C LYS A 306 4.66 -14.05 -9.47
N VAL A 307 5.88 -14.53 -9.72
CA VAL A 307 6.75 -14.02 -10.81
C VAL A 307 6.14 -14.32 -12.18
N ARG A 308 5.63 -15.54 -12.41
CA ARG A 308 5.01 -15.95 -13.69
C ARG A 308 3.79 -15.10 -14.02
N LEU A 309 2.93 -14.86 -13.03
CA LEU A 309 1.71 -14.04 -13.23
C LEU A 309 2.05 -12.57 -13.54
N ARG A 310 3.07 -12.01 -12.89
CA ARG A 310 3.59 -10.68 -13.23
C ARG A 310 4.20 -10.59 -14.63
N ALA A 311 4.75 -11.70 -15.14
CA ALA A 311 5.28 -11.82 -16.50
C ALA A 311 4.21 -12.18 -17.55
N ASN A 312 2.91 -12.11 -17.20
CA ASN A 312 1.78 -12.44 -18.07
C ASN A 312 1.83 -13.88 -18.66
N VAL A 313 2.37 -14.84 -17.94
CA VAL A 313 2.26 -16.26 -18.28
C VAL A 313 0.80 -16.71 -18.18
N ASN A 314 0.43 -17.76 -18.89
CA ASN A 314 -0.93 -18.30 -18.83
C ASN A 314 -1.35 -18.55 -17.38
N PHE A 315 -2.45 -17.91 -17.00
CA PHE A 315 -2.94 -17.84 -15.62
C PHE A 315 -3.31 -19.21 -15.05
N GLU A 316 -4.11 -19.97 -15.79
CA GLU A 316 -4.60 -21.28 -15.37
C GLU A 316 -3.43 -22.25 -15.21
N LEU A 317 -2.53 -22.31 -16.19
CA LEU A 317 -1.34 -23.16 -16.13
C LEU A 317 -0.43 -22.83 -14.94
N ALA A 318 -0.26 -21.55 -14.62
CA ALA A 318 0.56 -21.12 -13.49
C ALA A 318 -0.04 -21.60 -12.15
N LEU A 319 -1.37 -21.53 -11.99
CA LEU A 319 -2.08 -22.03 -10.81
C LEU A 319 -2.14 -23.55 -10.77
N GLU A 320 -2.35 -24.24 -11.90
CA GLU A 320 -2.31 -25.71 -11.97
C GLU A 320 -0.98 -26.25 -11.44
N LEU A 321 0.14 -25.69 -11.89
CA LEU A 321 1.47 -26.06 -11.42
C LEU A 321 1.63 -25.83 -9.92
N LEU A 322 1.12 -24.73 -9.39
CA LEU A 322 1.15 -24.45 -7.96
C LEU A 322 0.34 -25.49 -7.18
N PHE A 323 -0.91 -25.73 -7.56
CA PHE A 323 -1.78 -26.66 -6.85
C PHE A 323 -1.31 -28.10 -6.95
N LEU A 324 -0.73 -28.51 -8.07
CA LEU A 324 -0.09 -29.84 -8.19
C LEU A 324 1.08 -29.95 -7.20
N THR A 325 1.92 -28.92 -7.08
CA THR A 325 3.01 -28.91 -6.09
C THR A 325 2.48 -28.95 -4.65
N ILE A 326 1.38 -28.25 -4.36
CA ILE A 326 0.74 -28.29 -3.03
C ILE A 326 0.21 -29.70 -2.72
N ARG A 327 -0.26 -30.46 -3.69
CA ARG A 327 -0.78 -31.82 -3.52
C ARG A 327 0.31 -32.89 -3.40
N GLU A 328 1.50 -32.62 -3.89
CA GLU A 328 2.65 -33.51 -3.68
C GLU A 328 2.94 -33.65 -2.18
N ARG A 329 3.14 -34.87 -1.70
CA ARG A 329 3.40 -35.18 -0.30
C ARG A 329 4.89 -35.37 -0.04
#